data_df930fb13625855d04feda2812987532
#
_entry.id   df930fb13625855d04feda2812987532
#
_cell.length_a   1.000
_cell.length_b   1.000
_cell.length_c   1.000
_cell.angle_alpha   90.00
_cell.angle_beta   90.00
_cell.angle_gamma   90.00
#
_symmetry.space_group_name_H-M   'P 1'
#
loop_
_entity.id
_entity.type
_entity.pdbx_description
1 polymer ?
#
loop_
_entity_poly.entity_id
_entity_poly.type
_entity_poly.pdbx_seq_one_letter_code
_entity_poly.pdbx_strand_id
1 'polypeptide(L)'
;IIAAGELISEDIANTISKAGIEEVEIRSVLTCEMRRGVCSKCYGRNLANHRLAQRGDAVGVIAAQSIGEPGTQLTLRTFHVGGTASNIADISDLKAKANGKLEIDELRTIERKNADGNVQIIVVGRSAELKITDEKTGITVMTANVPYGSELMVSGETKIKKGDVICKWDPYNAVIISEVAGKVVFDGIIENITYREEVDEQTGFTEKVIIESRDKKKSPAIHIMDPKTKEILREYSIPVNAHISVTEGDKIEAGVIMVKIPRLAGKTGDITGGLPRVTELFEARNPSNPAVVSEIDGTAAFGNVKRGNREIIITSKLGEVRKYLVPLSKHILVQQNDFVRAGQPLSDGAITPNDILNIEGPTKVQEYIVNEIQEVYRLQGVKINDKHFEVIVRQMMLKAQIIESGDTRFLEGQSIHKADIMEANDALYGMMFVKEAGDSAELKKGQLVSVRRLRDENSKLKREDKTLVEAREAMPATSTPLLQGITRASLQTQS
;
A
#
# COMPACT_ATOMS: atom_id res chain seq x y z
N ILE A 1 23.54 -0.20 22.06
CA ILE A 1 22.83 -1.17 22.92
C ILE A 1 23.05 -2.60 22.41
N ILE A 2 23.04 -2.81 21.09
CA ILE A 2 23.26 -4.13 20.46
C ILE A 2 24.20 -3.97 19.28
N ALA A 3 25.09 -4.96 19.05
CA ALA A 3 25.93 -5.03 17.87
C ALA A 3 25.14 -5.61 16.68
N ALA A 4 25.54 -5.22 15.45
CA ALA A 4 24.93 -5.75 14.24
C ALA A 4 25.13 -7.29 14.16
N GLY A 5 24.03 -8.02 13.93
CA GLY A 5 24.03 -9.48 13.84
C GLY A 5 23.93 -10.23 15.16
N GLU A 6 23.81 -9.54 16.29
CA GLU A 6 23.57 -10.12 17.60
C GLU A 6 22.09 -10.48 17.79
N LEU A 7 21.82 -11.54 18.56
CA LEU A 7 20.46 -12.01 18.83
C LEU A 7 19.80 -11.13 19.89
N ILE A 8 18.63 -10.60 19.62
CA ILE A 8 17.82 -9.84 20.57
C ILE A 8 17.18 -10.84 21.56
N SER A 9 17.71 -10.91 22.79
CA SER A 9 17.13 -11.64 23.91
C SER A 9 16.00 -10.82 24.57
N GLU A 10 15.20 -11.44 25.44
CA GLU A 10 14.15 -10.75 26.19
C GLU A 10 14.69 -9.60 27.04
N ASP A 11 15.85 -9.80 27.69
CA ASP A 11 16.50 -8.76 28.50
C ASP A 11 16.94 -7.56 27.65
N ILE A 12 17.46 -7.84 26.46
CA ILE A 12 17.87 -6.81 25.49
C ILE A 12 16.64 -6.09 24.95
N ALA A 13 15.54 -6.81 24.62
CA ALA A 13 14.29 -6.22 24.19
C ALA A 13 13.70 -5.27 25.24
N ASN A 14 13.72 -5.68 26.52
CA ASN A 14 13.30 -4.84 27.63
C ASN A 14 14.19 -3.59 27.79
N THR A 15 15.49 -3.72 27.55
CA THR A 15 16.42 -2.59 27.60
C THR A 15 16.18 -1.60 26.46
N ILE A 16 15.89 -2.09 25.23
CA ILE A 16 15.51 -1.27 24.08
C ILE A 16 14.22 -0.49 24.37
N SER A 17 13.20 -1.19 24.88
CA SER A 17 11.91 -0.59 25.24
C SER A 17 12.06 0.50 26.31
N LYS A 18 12.88 0.24 27.36
CA LYS A 18 13.18 1.24 28.40
C LYS A 18 13.97 2.44 27.89
N ALA A 19 14.78 2.24 26.84
CA ALA A 19 15.53 3.32 26.20
C ALA A 19 14.67 4.23 25.30
N GLY A 20 13.39 3.88 25.09
CA GLY A 20 12.45 4.66 24.26
C GLY A 20 12.72 4.56 22.76
N ILE A 21 13.42 3.52 22.30
CA ILE A 21 13.67 3.25 20.88
C ILE A 21 12.40 2.62 20.31
N GLU A 22 11.77 3.25 19.31
CA GLU A 22 10.54 2.78 18.72
C GLU A 22 10.77 1.77 17.59
N GLU A 23 11.82 1.93 16.80
CA GLU A 23 12.12 1.10 15.63
C GLU A 23 13.50 0.50 15.71
N VAL A 24 13.59 -0.76 15.34
CA VAL A 24 14.86 -1.52 15.30
C VAL A 24 14.91 -2.29 13.98
N GLU A 25 16.00 -2.14 13.25
CA GLU A 25 16.25 -2.95 12.06
C GLU A 25 16.59 -4.39 12.44
N ILE A 26 15.80 -5.34 11.94
CA ILE A 26 15.99 -6.77 12.17
C ILE A 26 16.14 -7.53 10.86
N ARG A 27 16.76 -8.70 10.92
CA ARG A 27 16.80 -9.64 9.80
C ARG A 27 15.45 -10.32 9.65
N SER A 28 14.96 -10.41 8.42
CA SER A 28 13.71 -11.10 8.07
C SER A 28 14.00 -12.25 7.11
N VAL A 29 13.07 -13.21 7.07
CA VAL A 29 13.07 -14.28 6.06
C VAL A 29 12.90 -13.68 4.66
N LEU A 30 12.13 -12.62 4.50
CA LEU A 30 11.87 -11.96 3.21
C LEU A 30 13.15 -11.40 2.58
N THR A 31 14.04 -10.84 3.39
CA THR A 31 15.29 -10.22 2.93
C THR A 31 16.46 -11.21 2.86
N CYS A 32 16.23 -12.52 3.08
CA CYS A 32 17.28 -13.53 3.06
C CYS A 32 17.77 -13.80 1.63
N GLU A 33 19.06 -13.58 1.37
CA GLU A 33 19.70 -13.73 0.05
C GLU A 33 20.11 -15.17 -0.29
N MET A 34 19.86 -16.14 0.62
CA MET A 34 20.21 -17.53 0.35
C MET A 34 19.49 -18.08 -0.88
N ARG A 35 20.23 -18.70 -1.79
CA ARG A 35 19.71 -19.29 -3.02
C ARG A 35 18.73 -20.44 -2.76
N ARG A 36 19.05 -21.30 -1.80
CA ARG A 36 18.20 -22.44 -1.38
C ARG A 36 17.94 -22.35 0.12
N GLY A 37 16.66 -22.42 0.47
CA GLY A 37 16.23 -22.33 1.85
C GLY A 37 16.40 -20.94 2.46
N VAL A 38 16.50 -20.87 3.78
CA VAL A 38 16.65 -19.65 4.57
C VAL A 38 17.79 -19.84 5.55
N CYS A 39 18.62 -18.83 5.77
CA CYS A 39 19.70 -18.94 6.74
C CYS A 39 19.15 -18.88 8.17
N SER A 40 19.84 -19.55 9.11
CA SER A 40 19.42 -19.62 10.51
C SER A 40 19.31 -18.26 11.19
N LYS A 41 20.13 -17.29 10.81
CA LYS A 41 20.08 -15.92 11.36
C LYS A 41 18.84 -15.14 10.87
N CYS A 42 18.40 -15.30 9.61
CA CYS A 42 17.21 -14.66 9.10
C CYS A 42 15.93 -15.33 9.61
N TYR A 43 15.93 -16.64 9.75
CA TYR A 43 14.80 -17.38 10.33
C TYR A 43 14.70 -17.17 11.84
N GLY A 44 15.85 -17.07 12.53
CA GLY A 44 15.90 -16.84 13.96
C GLY A 44 15.65 -18.12 14.78
N ARG A 45 14.92 -17.97 15.88
CA ARG A 45 14.64 -19.08 16.80
C ARG A 45 13.56 -20.02 16.25
N ASN A 46 13.77 -21.31 16.44
CA ASN A 46 12.73 -22.31 16.29
C ASN A 46 11.75 -22.18 17.49
N LEU A 47 10.44 -22.04 17.19
CA LEU A 47 9.41 -21.74 18.18
C LEU A 47 9.13 -22.92 19.13
N ALA A 48 9.50 -24.16 18.73
CA ALA A 48 9.29 -25.35 19.56
C ALA A 48 10.31 -25.50 20.69
N ASN A 49 11.60 -25.20 20.41
CA ASN A 49 12.68 -25.41 21.36
C ASN A 49 13.39 -24.13 21.81
N HIS A 50 12.97 -22.97 21.30
CA HIS A 50 13.53 -21.64 21.57
C HIS A 50 15.03 -21.48 21.26
N ARG A 51 15.62 -22.44 20.53
CA ARG A 51 17.00 -22.37 20.05
C ARG A 51 17.07 -21.82 18.64
N LEU A 52 18.24 -21.34 18.24
CA LEU A 52 18.47 -20.92 16.87
C LEU A 52 18.21 -22.11 15.93
N ALA A 53 17.49 -21.85 14.82
CA ALA A 53 17.17 -22.87 13.83
C ALA A 53 18.44 -23.58 13.31
N GLN A 54 18.36 -24.89 13.16
CA GLN A 54 19.47 -25.72 12.72
C GLN A 54 19.39 -26.02 11.24
N ARG A 55 20.52 -26.40 10.67
CA ARG A 55 20.55 -26.88 9.28
C ARG A 55 19.80 -28.22 9.19
N GLY A 56 18.83 -28.27 8.28
CA GLY A 56 17.95 -29.44 8.08
C GLY A 56 16.53 -29.27 8.65
N ASP A 57 16.27 -28.19 9.42
CA ASP A 57 14.90 -27.88 9.85
C ASP A 57 14.01 -27.62 8.64
N ALA A 58 12.88 -28.33 8.56
CA ALA A 58 11.93 -28.24 7.46
C ALA A 58 10.99 -27.03 7.65
N VAL A 59 11.53 -25.81 7.60
CA VAL A 59 10.81 -24.57 7.92
C VAL A 59 9.59 -24.32 7.02
N GLY A 60 9.63 -24.75 5.76
CA GLY A 60 8.49 -24.66 4.83
C GLY A 60 7.32 -25.54 5.22
N VAL A 61 7.60 -26.79 5.66
CA VAL A 61 6.58 -27.72 6.16
C VAL A 61 5.97 -27.22 7.45
N ILE A 62 6.81 -26.72 8.38
CA ILE A 62 6.35 -26.11 9.64
C ILE A 62 5.44 -24.91 9.36
N ALA A 63 5.81 -24.06 8.41
CA ALA A 63 5.00 -22.92 8.00
C ALA A 63 3.64 -23.37 7.43
N ALA A 64 3.64 -24.33 6.50
CA ALA A 64 2.41 -24.84 5.89
C ALA A 64 1.46 -25.48 6.92
N GLN A 65 2.00 -26.25 7.88
CA GLN A 65 1.21 -26.84 8.95
C GLN A 65 0.64 -25.79 9.91
N SER A 66 1.45 -24.80 10.30
CA SER A 66 1.02 -23.73 11.20
C SER A 66 -0.06 -22.82 10.61
N ILE A 67 -0.05 -22.66 9.28
CA ILE A 67 -1.05 -21.88 8.53
C ILE A 67 -2.29 -22.74 8.25
N GLY A 68 -2.11 -24.01 7.95
CA GLY A 68 -3.17 -24.92 7.55
C GLY A 68 -4.01 -25.46 8.72
N GLU A 69 -3.39 -25.66 9.89
CA GLU A 69 -4.08 -26.21 11.07
C GLU A 69 -5.32 -25.38 11.46
N PRO A 70 -5.26 -24.06 11.64
CA PRO A 70 -6.44 -23.28 11.97
C PRO A 70 -7.39 -23.06 10.78
N GLY A 71 -7.04 -23.49 9.57
CA GLY A 71 -7.88 -23.34 8.37
C GLY A 71 -9.25 -23.99 8.50
N THR A 72 -9.34 -25.16 9.16
CA THR A 72 -10.62 -25.83 9.42
C THR A 72 -11.51 -25.02 10.36
N GLN A 73 -10.93 -24.33 11.36
CA GLN A 73 -11.68 -23.47 12.27
C GLN A 73 -12.16 -22.18 11.57
N LEU A 74 -11.38 -21.65 10.62
CA LEU A 74 -11.76 -20.51 9.80
C LEU A 74 -13.02 -20.79 8.95
N THR A 75 -13.16 -21.97 8.37
CA THR A 75 -14.33 -22.34 7.56
C THR A 75 -15.62 -22.48 8.39
N LEU A 76 -15.50 -22.93 9.63
CA LEU A 76 -16.66 -23.09 10.53
C LEU A 76 -17.17 -21.78 11.11
N ARG A 77 -16.31 -20.75 11.22
CA ARG A 77 -16.67 -19.46 11.87
C ARG A 77 -17.16 -18.37 10.93
N THR A 78 -17.09 -18.53 9.62
CA THR A 78 -17.62 -17.55 8.66
C THR A 78 -19.14 -17.36 8.74
N PHE A 79 -19.87 -18.30 9.35
CA PHE A 79 -21.34 -18.21 9.55
C PHE A 79 -21.79 -17.52 10.84
N HIS A 80 -20.88 -17.16 11.74
CA HIS A 80 -21.22 -16.50 13.00
C HIS A 80 -20.41 -15.20 13.18
N VAL A 81 -20.70 -14.19 12.38
CA VAL A 81 -20.35 -12.80 12.70
C VAL A 81 -21.38 -12.30 13.71
N GLY A 82 -21.25 -12.77 14.93
CA GLY A 82 -22.10 -12.40 16.04
C GLY A 82 -21.42 -12.77 17.36
N GLY A 83 -20.46 -11.95 17.80
CA GLY A 83 -19.96 -12.10 19.16
C GLY A 83 -18.44 -12.27 19.24
N THR A 84 -17.80 -11.22 19.20
CA THR A 84 -16.83 -10.60 20.09
C THR A 84 -16.48 -9.28 19.41
N ALA A 85 -17.18 -8.22 19.79
CA ALA A 85 -16.60 -6.90 19.69
C ALA A 85 -15.26 -7.01 20.43
N SER A 86 -14.20 -7.29 19.71
CA SER A 86 -12.87 -7.05 20.21
C SER A 86 -12.88 -5.58 20.58
N ASN A 87 -12.64 -5.27 21.85
CA ASN A 87 -12.33 -3.94 22.33
C ASN A 87 -11.10 -3.45 21.56
N ILE A 88 -11.29 -3.03 20.33
CA ILE A 88 -10.43 -2.04 19.70
C ILE A 88 -10.73 -0.84 20.59
N ALA A 89 -9.85 -0.56 21.52
CA ALA A 89 -9.90 0.67 22.30
C ALA A 89 -10.08 1.78 21.26
N ASP A 90 -11.21 2.46 21.29
CA ASP A 90 -11.60 3.47 20.32
C ASP A 90 -10.59 4.62 20.46
N ILE A 91 -9.49 4.53 19.69
CA ILE A 91 -8.47 5.56 19.67
C ILE A 91 -9.07 6.74 18.94
N SER A 92 -9.55 7.70 19.71
CA SER A 92 -10.15 8.95 19.23
C SER A 92 -9.16 10.12 19.23
N ASP A 93 -7.94 9.91 19.73
CA ASP A 93 -6.90 10.92 19.83
C ASP A 93 -5.52 10.37 19.42
N LEU A 94 -4.69 11.24 18.87
CA LEU A 94 -3.29 10.97 18.59
C LEU A 94 -2.44 11.79 19.56
N LYS A 95 -1.62 11.09 20.36
CA LYS A 95 -0.74 11.68 21.36
C LYS A 95 0.72 11.60 20.92
N ALA A 96 1.48 12.62 21.28
CA ALA A 96 2.93 12.63 21.10
C ALA A 96 3.58 11.54 21.95
N LYS A 97 4.37 10.64 21.33
CA LYS A 97 5.11 9.59 22.04
C LYS A 97 6.45 10.07 22.56
N ALA A 98 6.97 11.16 22.02
CA ALA A 98 8.26 11.74 22.39
C ALA A 98 8.18 13.28 22.43
N ASN A 99 9.20 13.90 23.05
CA ASN A 99 9.39 15.35 23.00
C ASN A 99 10.09 15.71 21.68
N GLY A 100 9.68 16.80 21.03
CA GLY A 100 10.33 17.24 19.81
C GLY A 100 9.63 18.38 19.12
N LYS A 101 10.09 18.71 17.91
CA LYS A 101 9.44 19.64 17.00
C LYS A 101 8.46 18.88 16.13
N LEU A 102 7.20 19.34 16.13
CA LEU A 102 6.17 18.82 15.24
C LEU A 102 6.27 19.51 13.88
N GLU A 103 6.27 18.72 12.82
CA GLU A 103 6.12 19.15 11.43
C GLU A 103 5.02 18.33 10.79
N ILE A 104 4.13 18.98 10.02
CA ILE A 104 3.04 18.28 9.33
C ILE A 104 3.14 18.60 7.84
N ASP A 105 3.44 17.57 7.05
CA ASP A 105 3.53 17.66 5.61
C ASP A 105 2.13 17.59 4.98
N GLU A 106 1.92 18.28 3.84
CA GLU A 106 0.68 18.32 3.04
C GLU A 106 -0.56 18.70 3.88
N LEU A 107 -0.38 19.52 4.92
CA LEU A 107 -1.46 19.94 5.81
C LEU A 107 -2.39 20.93 5.10
N ARG A 108 -3.67 20.56 5.00
CA ARG A 108 -4.75 21.44 4.57
C ARG A 108 -5.78 21.53 5.69
N THR A 109 -6.06 22.73 6.16
CA THR A 109 -6.98 22.97 7.29
C THR A 109 -8.00 24.03 6.96
N ILE A 110 -9.12 23.97 7.67
CA ILE A 110 -10.18 24.98 7.65
C ILE A 110 -10.46 25.38 9.10
N GLU A 111 -10.60 26.67 9.31
CA GLU A 111 -11.02 27.22 10.60
C GLU A 111 -12.56 27.21 10.68
N ARG A 112 -13.08 26.63 11.75
CA ARG A 112 -14.51 26.61 12.08
C ARG A 112 -14.71 27.26 13.45
N LYS A 113 -15.73 28.09 13.58
CA LYS A 113 -16.17 28.61 14.88
C LYS A 113 -17.20 27.66 15.48
N ASN A 114 -16.93 27.18 16.69
CA ASN A 114 -17.91 26.42 17.46
C ASN A 114 -19.05 27.29 17.95
N ALA A 115 -20.13 26.67 18.43
CA ALA A 115 -21.25 27.35 19.07
C ALA A 115 -20.80 28.22 20.27
N ASP A 116 -19.70 27.86 20.92
CA ASP A 116 -19.09 28.60 22.04
C ASP A 116 -18.16 29.73 21.59
N GLY A 117 -18.02 29.99 20.27
CA GLY A 117 -17.17 31.04 19.72
C GLY A 117 -15.67 30.70 19.61
N ASN A 118 -15.25 29.50 20.02
CA ASN A 118 -13.86 29.06 19.89
C ASN A 118 -13.56 28.63 18.45
N VAL A 119 -12.38 29.00 17.95
CA VAL A 119 -11.89 28.60 16.64
C VAL A 119 -11.34 27.17 16.74
N GLN A 120 -11.91 26.25 15.99
CA GLN A 120 -11.39 24.90 15.80
C GLN A 120 -10.72 24.80 14.43
N ILE A 121 -9.56 24.14 14.39
CA ILE A 121 -8.82 23.87 13.15
C ILE A 121 -9.14 22.43 12.74
N ILE A 122 -9.83 22.28 11.61
CA ILE A 122 -10.23 20.96 11.09
C ILE A 122 -9.35 20.60 9.89
N VAL A 123 -8.83 19.37 9.89
CA VAL A 123 -7.98 18.86 8.81
C VAL A 123 -8.87 18.39 7.67
N VAL A 124 -8.68 18.96 6.48
CA VAL A 124 -9.37 18.58 5.24
C VAL A 124 -8.43 17.90 4.22
N GLY A 125 -7.14 17.80 4.54
CA GLY A 125 -6.19 17.01 3.77
C GLY A 125 -6.35 15.52 4.10
N ARG A 126 -6.27 14.66 3.08
CA ARG A 126 -6.34 13.18 3.27
C ARG A 126 -4.95 12.53 3.35
N SER A 127 -3.91 13.28 2.99
CA SER A 127 -2.52 12.80 2.92
C SER A 127 -1.62 13.48 3.94
N ALA A 128 -2.19 14.18 4.92
CA ALA A 128 -1.40 14.88 5.93
C ALA A 128 -0.63 13.87 6.79
N GLU A 129 0.70 14.02 6.82
CA GLU A 129 1.62 13.20 7.59
C GLU A 129 2.34 14.06 8.62
N LEU A 130 2.21 13.72 9.89
CA LEU A 130 2.94 14.38 10.95
C LEU A 130 4.27 13.68 11.21
N LYS A 131 5.30 14.47 11.49
CA LYS A 131 6.64 14.04 11.90
C LYS A 131 7.03 14.76 13.17
N ILE A 132 7.54 14.00 14.15
CA ILE A 132 8.12 14.55 15.35
C ILE A 132 9.63 14.34 15.28
N THR A 133 10.37 15.43 15.24
CA THR A 133 11.84 15.41 15.15
C THR A 133 12.44 15.86 16.48
N ASP A 134 13.39 15.09 17.01
CA ASP A 134 14.13 15.47 18.21
C ASP A 134 15.05 16.65 17.91
N GLU A 135 14.89 17.75 18.63
CA GLU A 135 15.69 18.98 18.45
C GLU A 135 17.20 18.80 18.65
N LYS A 136 17.62 17.79 19.43
CA LYS A 136 19.02 17.57 19.74
C LYS A 136 19.74 16.71 18.72
N THR A 137 19.06 15.69 18.22
CA THR A 137 19.66 14.70 17.31
C THR A 137 19.27 14.91 15.85
N GLY A 138 18.22 15.69 15.57
CA GLY A 138 17.67 15.87 14.22
C GLY A 138 17.03 14.60 13.65
N ILE A 139 16.80 13.57 14.48
CA ILE A 139 16.21 12.30 14.05
C ILE A 139 14.71 12.37 14.21
N THR A 140 13.97 11.91 13.20
CA THR A 140 12.51 11.73 13.28
C THR A 140 12.20 10.57 14.22
N VAL A 141 11.53 10.87 15.34
CA VAL A 141 11.21 9.92 16.40
C VAL A 141 9.83 9.30 16.21
N MET A 142 8.92 10.02 15.58
CA MET A 142 7.56 9.55 15.33
C MET A 142 7.07 10.06 13.98
N THR A 143 6.43 9.17 13.23
CA THR A 143 5.69 9.50 12.01
C THR A 143 4.28 8.92 12.13
N ALA A 144 3.25 9.70 11.80
CA ALA A 144 1.87 9.23 11.79
C ALA A 144 1.01 10.01 10.79
N ASN A 145 0.00 9.35 10.23
CA ASN A 145 -0.97 10.02 9.37
C ASN A 145 -2.02 10.74 10.22
N VAL A 146 -2.38 11.96 9.79
CA VAL A 146 -3.45 12.74 10.40
C VAL A 146 -4.77 12.43 9.68
N PRO A 147 -5.78 11.88 10.36
CA PRO A 147 -7.03 11.51 9.73
C PRO A 147 -7.79 12.74 9.19
N TYR A 148 -8.41 12.59 8.02
CA TYR A 148 -9.35 13.58 7.48
C TYR A 148 -10.52 13.81 8.45
N GLY A 149 -10.89 15.07 8.64
CA GLY A 149 -11.96 15.46 9.55
C GLY A 149 -11.54 15.53 11.02
N SER A 150 -10.26 15.31 11.32
CA SER A 150 -9.74 15.47 12.68
C SER A 150 -9.62 16.94 13.08
N GLU A 151 -9.87 17.21 14.35
CA GLU A 151 -9.63 18.51 14.99
C GLU A 151 -8.17 18.56 15.43
N LEU A 152 -7.43 19.53 14.93
CA LEU A 152 -6.04 19.76 15.31
C LEU A 152 -5.98 20.61 16.57
N MET A 153 -5.36 20.08 17.63
CA MET A 153 -5.24 20.75 18.92
C MET A 153 -3.96 21.58 19.04
N VAL A 154 -3.01 21.36 18.13
CA VAL A 154 -1.71 22.04 18.10
C VAL A 154 -1.54 22.74 16.76
N SER A 155 -1.20 24.01 16.78
CA SER A 155 -0.95 24.76 15.54
C SER A 155 0.43 24.39 15.00
N GLY A 156 0.50 24.05 13.70
CA GLY A 156 1.67 23.85 12.84
C GLY A 156 3.01 23.58 13.55
N GLU A 157 4.11 24.07 13.07
CA GLU A 157 5.46 23.86 13.62
C GLU A 157 5.61 24.29 15.12
N THR A 158 5.26 23.39 16.04
CA THR A 158 5.25 23.68 17.49
C THR A 158 6.08 22.65 18.25
N LYS A 159 6.72 23.12 19.34
CA LYS A 159 7.37 22.21 20.29
C LYS A 159 6.32 21.48 21.10
N ILE A 160 6.38 20.17 21.07
CA ILE A 160 5.46 19.30 21.79
C ILE A 160 6.19 18.44 22.82
N LYS A 161 5.45 18.08 23.88
CA LYS A 161 5.92 17.18 24.92
C LYS A 161 5.26 15.81 24.77
N LYS A 162 5.96 14.79 25.26
CA LYS A 162 5.39 13.45 25.35
C LYS A 162 4.06 13.47 26.14
N GLY A 163 3.00 12.93 25.50
CA GLY A 163 1.67 12.87 26.07
C GLY A 163 0.73 13.99 25.60
N ASP A 164 1.22 15.03 24.93
CA ASP A 164 0.36 16.08 24.38
C ASP A 164 -0.54 15.51 23.27
N VAL A 165 -1.82 15.89 23.27
CA VAL A 165 -2.77 15.49 22.25
C VAL A 165 -2.58 16.38 21.03
N ILE A 166 -2.28 15.77 19.87
CA ILE A 166 -2.02 16.47 18.62
C ILE A 166 -3.30 16.68 17.83
N CYS A 167 -4.08 15.60 17.65
CA CYS A 167 -5.37 15.69 16.98
C CYS A 167 -6.40 14.72 17.59
N LYS A 168 -7.69 15.02 17.37
CA LYS A 168 -8.83 14.22 17.78
C LYS A 168 -9.76 13.98 16.62
N TRP A 169 -10.40 12.82 16.55
CA TRP A 169 -11.38 12.48 15.51
C TRP A 169 -12.49 11.58 16.06
N ASP A 170 -13.57 11.46 15.28
CA ASP A 170 -14.62 10.48 15.56
C ASP A 170 -14.19 9.09 15.04
N PRO A 171 -14.00 8.10 15.91
CA PRO A 171 -13.60 6.76 15.49
C PRO A 171 -14.75 6.01 14.80
N TYR A 172 -16.01 6.34 15.07
CA TYR A 172 -17.20 5.62 14.60
C TYR A 172 -17.67 6.08 13.22
N ASN A 173 -17.44 7.36 12.89
CA ASN A 173 -17.90 7.93 11.64
C ASN A 173 -16.73 8.51 10.82
N ALA A 174 -16.74 8.23 9.54
CA ALA A 174 -16.01 9.06 8.58
C ALA A 174 -16.93 10.22 8.19
N VAL A 175 -16.37 11.39 7.95
CA VAL A 175 -17.15 12.61 7.65
C VAL A 175 -16.82 13.16 6.28
N ILE A 176 -17.79 13.82 5.65
CA ILE A 176 -17.53 14.70 4.50
C ILE A 176 -17.83 16.13 4.96
N ILE A 177 -16.83 16.99 4.86
CA ILE A 177 -16.85 18.36 5.37
C ILE A 177 -16.84 19.33 4.20
N SER A 178 -17.63 20.41 4.29
CA SER A 178 -17.57 21.45 3.31
C SER A 178 -16.26 22.25 3.38
N GLU A 179 -15.54 22.33 2.27
CA GLU A 179 -14.33 23.15 2.15
C GLU A 179 -14.65 24.63 1.85
N VAL A 180 -15.84 24.92 1.38
CA VAL A 180 -16.26 26.26 0.95
C VAL A 180 -17.61 26.62 1.55
N ALA A 181 -17.84 27.92 1.75
CA ALA A 181 -19.14 28.42 2.16
C ALA A 181 -20.06 28.60 0.94
N GLY A 182 -21.33 28.21 1.08
CA GLY A 182 -22.28 28.34 -0.03
C GLY A 182 -23.65 27.77 0.29
N LYS A 183 -24.48 27.63 -0.76
CA LYS A 183 -25.80 27.04 -0.67
C LYS A 183 -25.75 25.57 -1.11
N VAL A 184 -26.32 24.69 -0.32
CA VAL A 184 -26.42 23.26 -0.60
C VAL A 184 -27.48 23.00 -1.69
N VAL A 185 -27.09 22.23 -2.71
CA VAL A 185 -27.98 21.72 -3.75
C VAL A 185 -27.74 20.24 -3.93
N PHE A 186 -28.80 19.46 -3.92
CA PHE A 186 -28.75 18.01 -4.08
C PHE A 186 -28.78 17.63 -5.56
N ASP A 187 -27.86 16.79 -6.00
CA ASP A 187 -27.87 16.19 -7.32
C ASP A 187 -28.02 14.67 -7.21
N GLY A 188 -28.97 14.11 -7.96
CA GLY A 188 -29.22 12.67 -7.96
C GLY A 188 -29.76 12.11 -6.63
N ILE A 189 -30.14 12.94 -5.66
CA ILE A 189 -30.68 12.53 -4.34
C ILE A 189 -32.21 12.58 -4.43
N ILE A 190 -32.83 11.40 -4.62
CA ILE A 190 -34.30 11.27 -4.82
C ILE A 190 -34.81 10.29 -3.77
N GLU A 191 -35.90 10.71 -3.11
CA GLU A 191 -36.55 9.91 -2.06
C GLU A 191 -37.02 8.55 -2.60
N ASN A 192 -36.81 7.49 -1.78
CA ASN A 192 -37.12 6.09 -2.10
C ASN A 192 -36.43 5.51 -3.35
N ILE A 193 -35.52 6.24 -4.00
CA ILE A 193 -34.70 5.75 -5.12
C ILE A 193 -33.23 5.74 -4.74
N THR A 194 -32.72 6.85 -4.22
CA THR A 194 -31.29 6.99 -3.84
C THR A 194 -31.12 7.24 -2.35
N TYR A 195 -32.14 7.72 -1.63
CA TYR A 195 -32.11 7.81 -0.17
C TYR A 195 -33.43 7.35 0.44
N ARG A 196 -33.36 6.95 1.72
CA ARG A 196 -34.48 6.59 2.58
C ARG A 196 -34.37 7.36 3.88
N GLU A 197 -35.49 7.74 4.45
CA GLU A 197 -35.52 8.29 5.80
C GLU A 197 -35.58 7.15 6.80
N GLU A 198 -34.60 7.12 7.71
CA GLU A 198 -34.52 6.18 8.81
C GLU A 198 -34.57 6.95 10.13
N VAL A 199 -35.30 6.41 11.10
CA VAL A 199 -35.34 6.96 12.47
C VAL A 199 -34.22 6.30 13.24
N ASP A 200 -33.26 7.10 13.72
CA ASP A 200 -32.23 6.60 14.63
C ASP A 200 -32.86 6.20 15.97
N GLU A 201 -32.80 4.91 16.30
CA GLU A 201 -33.38 4.35 17.53
C GLU A 201 -32.76 4.92 18.81
N GLN A 202 -31.56 5.47 18.77
CA GLN A 202 -30.85 6.02 19.92
C GLN A 202 -31.18 7.49 20.17
N THR A 203 -31.26 8.28 19.09
CA THR A 203 -31.46 9.73 19.16
C THR A 203 -32.90 10.16 18.89
N GLY A 204 -33.71 9.30 18.25
CA GLY A 204 -35.09 9.59 17.86
C GLY A 204 -35.19 10.59 16.68
N PHE A 205 -34.11 11.03 16.09
CA PHE A 205 -34.10 11.91 14.95
C PHE A 205 -34.22 11.12 13.64
N THR A 206 -34.93 11.69 12.67
CA THR A 206 -35.00 11.13 11.29
C THR A 206 -33.79 11.57 10.50
N GLU A 207 -33.00 10.60 10.05
CA GLU A 207 -31.83 10.84 9.22
C GLU A 207 -32.07 10.34 7.79
N LYS A 208 -31.47 11.03 6.80
CA LYS A 208 -31.52 10.64 5.39
C LYS A 208 -30.33 9.74 5.07
N VAL A 209 -30.60 8.46 4.83
CA VAL A 209 -29.58 7.45 4.55
C VAL A 209 -29.57 7.14 3.06
N ILE A 210 -28.40 7.21 2.43
CA ILE A 210 -28.22 6.86 1.02
C ILE A 210 -28.31 5.34 0.87
N ILE A 211 -29.19 4.90 -0.05
CA ILE A 211 -29.37 3.50 -0.42
C ILE A 211 -28.79 3.21 -1.79
N GLU A 212 -28.46 1.95 -2.06
CA GLU A 212 -28.00 1.52 -3.38
C GLU A 212 -29.11 1.70 -4.42
N SER A 213 -28.88 2.58 -5.40
CA SER A 213 -29.82 2.84 -6.48
C SER A 213 -29.77 1.73 -7.53
N ARG A 214 -30.94 1.24 -7.95
CA ARG A 214 -31.07 0.33 -9.12
C ARG A 214 -30.71 1.01 -10.44
N ASP A 215 -30.80 2.34 -10.50
CA ASP A 215 -30.43 3.14 -11.67
C ASP A 215 -28.96 3.62 -11.54
N LYS A 216 -28.06 2.83 -12.12
CA LYS A 216 -26.62 3.09 -12.12
C LYS A 216 -26.18 4.40 -12.78
N LYS A 217 -27.11 5.16 -13.38
CA LYS A 217 -26.83 6.46 -13.99
C LYS A 217 -26.92 7.62 -12.99
N LYS A 218 -27.50 7.40 -11.82
CA LYS A 218 -27.69 8.43 -10.80
C LYS A 218 -26.70 8.22 -9.66
N SER A 219 -25.66 9.05 -9.63
CA SER A 219 -24.70 9.10 -8.52
C SER A 219 -25.13 10.20 -7.57
N PRO A 220 -25.49 9.91 -6.30
CA PRO A 220 -25.87 10.94 -5.35
C PRO A 220 -24.67 11.85 -5.05
N ALA A 221 -24.86 13.16 -5.20
CA ALA A 221 -23.84 14.17 -4.93
C ALA A 221 -24.45 15.40 -4.25
N ILE A 222 -23.65 16.10 -3.46
CA ILE A 222 -23.96 17.41 -2.91
C ILE A 222 -23.11 18.44 -3.63
N HIS A 223 -23.77 19.42 -4.22
CA HIS A 223 -23.12 20.57 -4.82
C HIS A 223 -23.23 21.77 -3.88
N ILE A 224 -22.14 22.51 -3.74
CA ILE A 224 -22.15 23.79 -3.05
C ILE A 224 -22.09 24.88 -4.11
N MET A 225 -23.13 25.71 -4.13
CA MET A 225 -23.29 26.79 -5.09
C MET A 225 -23.05 28.14 -4.41
N ASP A 226 -22.43 29.05 -5.13
CA ASP A 226 -22.36 30.46 -4.70
C ASP A 226 -23.76 31.06 -4.73
N PRO A 227 -24.26 31.64 -3.63
CA PRO A 227 -25.58 32.25 -3.57
C PRO A 227 -25.76 33.46 -4.54
N LYS A 228 -24.66 34.05 -5.02
CA LYS A 228 -24.68 35.21 -5.92
C LYS A 228 -24.56 34.85 -7.38
N THR A 229 -23.57 34.03 -7.75
CA THR A 229 -23.28 33.67 -9.16
C THR A 229 -24.03 32.43 -9.64
N LYS A 230 -24.56 31.62 -8.72
CA LYS A 230 -25.17 30.29 -8.98
C LYS A 230 -24.21 29.32 -9.66
N GLU A 231 -22.92 29.55 -9.56
CA GLU A 231 -21.90 28.61 -10.01
C GLU A 231 -21.65 27.52 -8.99
N ILE A 232 -21.36 26.30 -9.44
CA ILE A 232 -20.97 25.18 -8.58
C ILE A 232 -19.53 25.41 -8.13
N LEU A 233 -19.35 25.70 -6.85
CA LEU A 233 -18.03 25.89 -6.24
C LEU A 233 -17.32 24.56 -5.98
N ARG A 234 -18.09 23.56 -5.50
CA ARG A 234 -17.58 22.23 -5.17
C ARG A 234 -18.68 21.18 -5.35
N GLU A 235 -18.24 19.99 -5.74
CA GLU A 235 -19.06 18.79 -5.86
C GLU A 235 -18.50 17.73 -4.91
N TYR A 236 -19.38 17.13 -4.10
CA TYR A 236 -19.05 16.05 -3.16
C TYR A 236 -19.88 14.82 -3.49
N SER A 237 -19.24 13.74 -3.92
CA SER A 237 -19.88 12.45 -4.14
C SER A 237 -20.18 11.77 -2.80
N ILE A 238 -21.40 11.23 -2.66
CA ILE A 238 -21.85 10.60 -1.42
C ILE A 238 -21.91 9.09 -1.61
N PRO A 239 -21.28 8.30 -0.69
CA PRO A 239 -21.35 6.85 -0.72
C PRO A 239 -22.70 6.30 -0.27
N VAL A 240 -22.93 5.03 -0.59
CA VAL A 240 -24.03 4.25 -0.02
C VAL A 240 -23.84 4.08 1.50
N ASN A 241 -24.94 4.02 2.25
CA ASN A 241 -24.98 3.99 3.73
C ASN A 241 -24.44 5.27 4.39
N ALA A 242 -24.35 6.37 3.67
CA ALA A 242 -23.99 7.65 4.26
C ALA A 242 -25.22 8.38 4.78
N HIS A 243 -25.09 9.01 5.93
CA HIS A 243 -26.13 9.80 6.59
C HIS A 243 -25.95 11.28 6.24
N ILE A 244 -26.94 11.89 5.64
CA ILE A 244 -26.90 13.29 5.27
C ILE A 244 -27.33 14.13 6.45
N SER A 245 -26.49 15.07 6.88
CA SER A 245 -26.73 15.97 8.03
C SER A 245 -27.22 17.37 7.61
N VAL A 246 -27.34 17.65 6.31
CA VAL A 246 -27.76 18.96 5.77
C VAL A 246 -29.02 18.82 4.95
N THR A 247 -29.80 19.93 4.81
CA THR A 247 -30.99 19.95 3.97
C THR A 247 -30.75 20.74 2.69
N GLU A 248 -31.57 20.43 1.66
CA GLU A 248 -31.48 21.14 0.40
C GLU A 248 -31.83 22.61 0.59
N GLY A 249 -30.96 23.49 0.10
CA GLY A 249 -31.13 24.92 0.20
C GLY A 249 -30.49 25.59 1.39
N ASP A 250 -29.90 24.82 2.33
CA ASP A 250 -29.20 25.37 3.50
C ASP A 250 -27.98 26.21 3.07
N LYS A 251 -27.76 27.29 3.80
CA LYS A 251 -26.53 28.06 3.69
C LYS A 251 -25.54 27.53 4.73
N ILE A 252 -24.43 26.99 4.26
CA ILE A 252 -23.40 26.41 5.11
C ILE A 252 -22.11 27.23 5.02
N GLU A 253 -21.37 27.24 6.13
CA GLU A 253 -20.02 27.78 6.20
C GLU A 253 -18.98 26.68 5.93
N ALA A 254 -17.76 27.09 5.64
CA ALA A 254 -16.65 26.16 5.52
C ALA A 254 -16.40 25.43 6.88
N GLY A 255 -16.10 24.13 6.84
CA GLY A 255 -15.91 23.32 8.02
C GLY A 255 -17.18 22.63 8.58
N VAL A 256 -18.35 22.83 7.95
CA VAL A 256 -19.58 22.14 8.36
C VAL A 256 -19.55 20.68 7.88
N ILE A 257 -19.90 19.75 8.78
CA ILE A 257 -20.06 18.33 8.43
C ILE A 257 -21.38 18.17 7.66
N MET A 258 -21.27 17.79 6.39
CA MET A 258 -22.43 17.57 5.53
C MET A 258 -22.93 16.13 5.56
N VAL A 259 -22.02 15.19 5.65
CA VAL A 259 -22.31 13.77 5.58
C VAL A 259 -21.51 13.02 6.64
N LYS A 260 -22.17 12.10 7.33
CA LYS A 260 -21.52 11.12 8.21
C LYS A 260 -21.62 9.74 7.58
N ILE A 261 -20.52 9.04 7.52
CA ILE A 261 -20.45 7.69 6.98
C ILE A 261 -20.10 6.78 8.15
N PRO A 262 -21.03 5.97 8.66
CA PRO A 262 -20.73 5.05 9.73
C PRO A 262 -19.60 4.12 9.33
N ARG A 263 -18.53 4.10 10.11
CA ARG A 263 -17.52 3.07 9.99
C ARG A 263 -18.12 1.83 10.64
N LEU A 264 -18.83 1.04 9.85
CA LEU A 264 -19.33 -0.23 10.34
C LEU A 264 -18.16 -0.98 10.99
N ALA A 265 -18.29 -1.29 12.24
CA ALA A 265 -17.37 -2.17 12.95
C ALA A 265 -17.46 -3.58 12.31
N GLY A 266 -16.60 -3.82 11.36
CA GLY A 266 -16.66 -4.97 10.50
C GLY A 266 -17.24 -4.58 9.12
N LYS A 267 -16.40 -4.56 8.14
CA LYS A 267 -16.75 -4.37 6.72
C LYS A 267 -17.83 -5.39 6.32
N THR A 268 -19.08 -5.02 6.39
CA THR A 268 -20.23 -5.82 5.91
C THR A 268 -20.51 -5.50 4.46
N GLY A 269 -19.50 -5.49 3.62
CA GLY A 269 -19.65 -5.36 2.18
C GLY A 269 -18.77 -6.41 1.53
N ASP A 270 -19.37 -7.53 1.13
CA ASP A 270 -18.85 -8.54 0.20
C ASP A 270 -17.33 -8.83 0.31
N ILE A 271 -16.85 -8.93 1.55
CA ILE A 271 -15.51 -9.40 1.79
C ILE A 271 -15.64 -10.92 1.87
N THR A 272 -15.13 -11.58 0.87
CA THR A 272 -14.73 -12.98 1.01
C THR A 272 -13.77 -13.05 2.18
N GLY A 273 -14.30 -13.12 3.39
CA GLY A 273 -13.53 -13.24 4.62
C GLY A 273 -13.08 -14.67 4.87
N GLY A 274 -12.21 -14.88 5.84
CA GLY A 274 -11.78 -16.20 6.24
C GLY A 274 -10.87 -16.89 5.21
N LEU A 275 -10.99 -18.23 5.11
CA LEU A 275 -10.13 -19.07 4.26
C LEU A 275 -10.14 -18.69 2.77
N PRO A 276 -11.27 -18.32 2.14
CA PRO A 276 -11.28 -17.87 0.75
C PRO A 276 -10.37 -16.67 0.49
N ARG A 277 -10.32 -15.68 1.39
CA ARG A 277 -9.44 -14.51 1.26
C ARG A 277 -7.97 -14.90 1.41
N VAL A 278 -7.65 -15.78 2.36
CA VAL A 278 -6.28 -16.29 2.54
C VAL A 278 -5.82 -17.02 1.28
N THR A 279 -6.69 -17.85 0.69
CA THR A 279 -6.40 -18.57 -0.56
C THR A 279 -6.19 -17.61 -1.73
N GLU A 280 -7.02 -16.56 -1.85
CA GLU A 280 -6.89 -15.52 -2.88
C GLU A 280 -5.53 -14.82 -2.78
N LEU A 281 -5.10 -14.45 -1.57
CA LEU A 281 -3.83 -13.79 -1.33
C LEU A 281 -2.63 -14.70 -1.64
N PHE A 282 -2.64 -15.94 -1.17
CA PHE A 282 -1.56 -16.89 -1.45
C PHE A 282 -1.49 -17.34 -2.91
N GLU A 283 -2.60 -17.35 -3.63
CA GLU A 283 -2.62 -17.62 -5.07
C GLU A 283 -2.36 -16.35 -5.91
N ALA A 284 -2.15 -15.20 -5.26
CA ALA A 284 -1.98 -13.90 -5.93
C ALA A 284 -3.05 -13.64 -6.99
N ARG A 285 -4.30 -14.00 -6.69
CA ARG A 285 -5.45 -13.82 -7.60
C ARG A 285 -5.92 -12.37 -7.53
N ASN A 286 -6.45 -11.89 -8.65
CA ASN A 286 -7.13 -10.62 -8.65
C ASN A 286 -8.43 -10.75 -7.86
N PRO A 287 -8.75 -9.80 -6.97
CA PRO A 287 -10.00 -9.79 -6.24
C PRO A 287 -11.20 -9.63 -7.18
N SER A 288 -12.37 -10.12 -6.76
CA SER A 288 -13.61 -10.01 -7.54
C SER A 288 -14.01 -8.55 -7.79
N ASN A 289 -13.71 -7.67 -6.85
CA ASN A 289 -13.95 -6.22 -6.94
C ASN A 289 -12.64 -5.45 -6.72
N PRO A 290 -11.75 -5.35 -7.76
CA PRO A 290 -10.47 -4.65 -7.61
C PRO A 290 -10.67 -3.14 -7.48
N ALA A 291 -9.95 -2.49 -6.57
CA ALA A 291 -9.87 -1.04 -6.50
C ALA A 291 -9.10 -0.48 -7.71
N VAL A 292 -9.46 0.72 -8.16
CA VAL A 292 -8.61 1.48 -9.07
C VAL A 292 -7.58 2.23 -8.23
N VAL A 293 -6.30 2.09 -8.54
CA VAL A 293 -5.19 2.62 -7.76
C VAL A 293 -4.43 3.66 -8.57
N SER A 294 -3.91 4.71 -7.92
CA SER A 294 -3.05 5.70 -8.57
C SER A 294 -1.64 5.14 -8.81
N GLU A 295 -1.12 5.30 -10.02
CA GLU A 295 0.26 4.93 -10.37
C GLU A 295 1.27 6.02 -10.03
N ILE A 296 0.83 7.27 -9.89
CA ILE A 296 1.68 8.45 -9.68
C ILE A 296 1.19 9.29 -8.50
N ASP A 297 2.12 10.04 -7.91
CA ASP A 297 1.79 11.09 -6.94
C ASP A 297 1.25 12.32 -7.66
N GLY A 298 0.14 12.86 -7.18
CA GLY A 298 -0.39 14.06 -7.80
C GLY A 298 -1.71 14.54 -7.24
N THR A 299 -2.25 15.58 -7.84
CA THR A 299 -3.53 16.16 -7.47
C THR A 299 -4.64 15.56 -8.33
N ALA A 300 -5.71 15.09 -7.67
CA ALA A 300 -6.86 14.50 -8.33
C ALA A 300 -7.82 15.60 -8.88
N ALA A 301 -8.27 15.40 -10.11
CA ALA A 301 -9.33 16.19 -10.73
C ALA A 301 -10.34 15.26 -11.38
N PHE A 302 -11.62 15.64 -11.36
CA PHE A 302 -12.66 14.88 -12.02
C PHE A 302 -12.81 15.31 -13.47
N GLY A 303 -12.79 14.34 -14.37
CA GLY A 303 -13.09 14.53 -15.79
C GLY A 303 -14.53 14.17 -16.13
N ASN A 304 -14.79 14.02 -17.43
CA ASN A 304 -16.12 13.70 -17.95
C ASN A 304 -16.52 12.24 -17.71
N VAL A 305 -17.81 12.01 -17.58
CA VAL A 305 -18.36 10.65 -17.56
C VAL A 305 -18.40 10.10 -18.98
N LYS A 306 -17.67 8.99 -19.22
CA LYS A 306 -17.59 8.32 -20.52
C LYS A 306 -18.08 6.86 -20.40
N ARG A 307 -19.12 6.50 -21.11
CA ARG A 307 -19.65 5.12 -21.19
C ARG A 307 -19.92 4.46 -19.83
N GLY A 308 -20.47 5.21 -18.86
CA GLY A 308 -20.76 4.70 -17.52
C GLY A 308 -19.53 4.64 -16.56
N ASN A 309 -18.41 5.22 -16.97
CA ASN A 309 -17.23 5.38 -16.13
C ASN A 309 -16.93 6.86 -15.89
N ARG A 310 -16.57 7.24 -14.69
CA ARG A 310 -16.07 8.58 -14.37
C ARG A 310 -14.57 8.63 -14.60
N GLU A 311 -14.10 9.62 -15.32
CA GLU A 311 -12.67 9.86 -15.53
C GLU A 311 -12.10 10.59 -14.30
N ILE A 312 -11.04 10.05 -13.70
CA ILE A 312 -10.24 10.72 -12.66
C ILE A 312 -8.89 11.03 -13.28
N ILE A 313 -8.47 12.26 -13.19
CA ILE A 313 -7.22 12.77 -13.76
C ILE A 313 -6.28 13.07 -12.60
N ILE A 314 -5.13 12.41 -12.55
CA ILE A 314 -4.09 12.70 -11.58
C ILE A 314 -2.98 13.47 -12.29
N THR A 315 -2.65 14.64 -11.76
CA THR A 315 -1.59 15.51 -12.29
C THR A 315 -0.45 15.59 -11.29
N SER A 316 0.72 15.08 -11.67
CA SER A 316 1.93 15.14 -10.84
C SER A 316 2.48 16.57 -10.77
N LYS A 317 3.25 16.87 -9.70
CA LYS A 317 4.03 18.13 -9.56
C LYS A 317 5.00 18.34 -10.74
N LEU A 318 5.43 17.28 -11.43
CA LEU A 318 6.30 17.32 -12.61
C LEU A 318 5.55 17.55 -13.93
N GLY A 319 4.21 17.65 -13.91
CA GLY A 319 3.37 17.84 -15.10
C GLY A 319 2.97 16.53 -15.80
N GLU A 320 3.31 15.37 -15.28
CA GLU A 320 2.80 14.10 -15.80
C GLU A 320 1.30 13.98 -15.48
N VAL A 321 0.51 13.56 -16.46
CA VAL A 321 -0.94 13.39 -16.34
C VAL A 321 -1.33 11.96 -16.60
N ARG A 322 -1.98 11.31 -15.63
CA ARG A 322 -2.58 9.97 -15.78
C ARG A 322 -4.10 10.05 -15.64
N LYS A 323 -4.80 9.26 -16.44
CA LYS A 323 -6.25 9.21 -16.51
C LYS A 323 -6.74 7.82 -16.14
N TYR A 324 -7.60 7.78 -15.13
CA TYR A 324 -8.20 6.54 -14.61
C TYR A 324 -9.69 6.54 -14.87
N LEU A 325 -10.24 5.41 -15.29
CA LEU A 325 -11.66 5.24 -15.51
C LEU A 325 -12.26 4.41 -14.38
N VAL A 326 -13.08 5.05 -13.55
CA VAL A 326 -13.75 4.40 -12.43
C VAL A 326 -15.20 4.16 -12.80
N PRO A 327 -15.71 2.92 -12.75
CA PRO A 327 -17.13 2.64 -12.99
C PRO A 327 -18.01 3.40 -11.99
N LEU A 328 -19.14 3.95 -12.46
CA LEU A 328 -20.10 4.67 -11.60
C LEU A 328 -20.71 3.78 -10.51
N SER A 329 -20.62 2.45 -10.65
CA SER A 329 -21.04 1.50 -9.62
C SER A 329 -20.07 1.41 -8.44
N LYS A 330 -18.85 1.95 -8.56
CA LYS A 330 -17.86 1.99 -7.50
C LYS A 330 -17.87 3.33 -6.80
N HIS A 331 -17.70 3.26 -5.48
CA HIS A 331 -17.54 4.46 -4.70
C HIS A 331 -16.15 5.08 -4.91
N ILE A 332 -16.12 6.38 -5.17
CA ILE A 332 -14.88 7.14 -5.33
C ILE A 332 -14.44 7.64 -3.95
N LEU A 333 -13.22 7.30 -3.57
CA LEU A 333 -12.65 7.62 -2.25
C LEU A 333 -11.98 8.99 -2.20
N VAL A 334 -11.66 9.57 -3.35
CA VAL A 334 -10.94 10.85 -3.47
C VAL A 334 -11.91 11.97 -3.84
N GLN A 335 -11.56 13.20 -3.49
CA GLN A 335 -12.30 14.40 -3.84
C GLN A 335 -11.49 15.25 -4.82
N GLN A 336 -12.14 16.25 -5.42
CA GLN A 336 -11.47 17.17 -6.35
C GLN A 336 -10.39 17.98 -5.62
N ASN A 337 -9.21 18.07 -6.22
CA ASN A 337 -8.00 18.69 -5.66
C ASN A 337 -7.40 18.00 -4.44
N ASP A 338 -7.79 16.76 -4.14
CA ASP A 338 -7.07 15.96 -3.15
C ASP A 338 -5.71 15.56 -3.70
N PHE A 339 -4.70 15.61 -2.83
CA PHE A 339 -3.39 15.03 -3.14
C PHE A 339 -3.47 13.52 -2.92
N VAL A 340 -3.04 12.76 -3.92
CA VAL A 340 -3.05 11.30 -3.93
C VAL A 340 -1.61 10.81 -4.08
N ARG A 341 -1.22 9.83 -3.27
CA ARG A 341 0.08 9.16 -3.41
C ARG A 341 -0.01 7.97 -4.36
N ALA A 342 1.10 7.60 -4.98
CA ALA A 342 1.21 6.35 -5.72
C ALA A 342 0.86 5.16 -4.80
N GLY A 343 0.09 4.19 -5.33
CA GLY A 343 -0.42 3.08 -4.52
C GLY A 343 -1.73 3.35 -3.78
N GLN A 344 -2.18 4.60 -3.67
CA GLN A 344 -3.42 4.93 -2.98
C GLN A 344 -4.65 4.57 -3.82
N PRO A 345 -5.68 3.91 -3.22
CA PRO A 345 -6.90 3.57 -3.93
C PRO A 345 -7.73 4.84 -4.24
N LEU A 346 -8.18 4.95 -5.48
CA LEU A 346 -9.09 5.99 -5.96
C LEU A 346 -10.56 5.58 -5.83
N SER A 347 -10.82 4.27 -5.85
CA SER A 347 -12.15 3.70 -5.71
C SER A 347 -12.20 2.63 -4.63
N ASP A 348 -13.40 2.34 -4.17
CA ASP A 348 -13.69 1.22 -3.29
C ASP A 348 -13.31 -0.12 -3.94
N GLY A 349 -12.94 -1.11 -3.11
CA GLY A 349 -12.50 -2.43 -3.51
C GLY A 349 -11.18 -2.85 -2.87
N ALA A 350 -10.76 -4.07 -3.14
CA ALA A 350 -9.48 -4.59 -2.67
C ALA A 350 -8.37 -4.25 -3.66
N ILE A 351 -7.20 -3.85 -3.16
CA ILE A 351 -6.05 -3.56 -4.02
C ILE A 351 -5.49 -4.90 -4.55
N THR A 352 -5.18 -4.94 -5.84
CA THR A 352 -4.53 -6.11 -6.43
C THR A 352 -3.06 -6.20 -6.02
N PRO A 353 -2.56 -7.36 -5.57
CA PRO A 353 -1.15 -7.51 -5.24
C PRO A 353 -0.20 -7.16 -6.40
N ASN A 354 -0.63 -7.41 -7.64
CA ASN A 354 0.15 -7.05 -8.82
C ASN A 354 0.29 -5.55 -9.04
N ASP A 355 -0.75 -4.76 -8.72
CA ASP A 355 -0.69 -3.30 -8.82
C ASP A 355 0.32 -2.74 -7.80
N ILE A 356 0.28 -3.25 -6.56
CA ILE A 356 1.28 -2.88 -5.54
C ILE A 356 2.70 -3.23 -5.99
N LEU A 357 2.88 -4.42 -6.60
CA LEU A 357 4.18 -4.83 -7.11
C LEU A 357 4.73 -3.89 -8.18
N ASN A 358 3.86 -3.45 -9.10
CA ASN A 358 4.24 -2.59 -10.22
C ASN A 358 4.47 -1.13 -9.79
N ILE A 359 3.72 -0.65 -8.80
CA ILE A 359 3.73 0.75 -8.37
C ILE A 359 4.75 0.98 -7.24
N GLU A 360 4.65 0.18 -6.16
CA GLU A 360 5.43 0.38 -4.94
C GLU A 360 6.62 -0.58 -4.80
N GLY A 361 6.64 -1.62 -5.62
CA GLY A 361 7.75 -2.57 -5.68
C GLY A 361 7.60 -3.82 -4.80
N PRO A 362 8.62 -4.72 -4.81
CA PRO A 362 8.53 -6.04 -4.21
C PRO A 362 8.43 -6.03 -2.68
N THR A 363 9.08 -5.09 -2.01
CA THR A 363 9.07 -5.02 -0.54
C THR A 363 7.66 -4.70 -0.01
N LYS A 364 6.99 -3.75 -0.65
CA LYS A 364 5.64 -3.34 -0.24
C LYS A 364 4.58 -4.41 -0.49
N VAL A 365 4.68 -5.15 -1.60
CA VAL A 365 3.73 -6.24 -1.84
C VAL A 365 3.93 -7.39 -0.84
N GLN A 366 5.17 -7.66 -0.41
CA GLN A 366 5.44 -8.66 0.62
C GLN A 366 4.83 -8.26 1.96
N GLU A 367 5.05 -7.00 2.37
CA GLU A 367 4.46 -6.42 3.57
C GLU A 367 2.93 -6.47 3.52
N TYR A 368 2.33 -6.05 2.41
CA TYR A 368 0.89 -6.09 2.18
C TYR A 368 0.31 -7.51 2.35
N ILE A 369 0.89 -8.50 1.67
CA ILE A 369 0.38 -9.88 1.72
C ILE A 369 0.47 -10.44 3.15
N VAL A 370 1.58 -10.23 3.86
CA VAL A 370 1.76 -10.70 5.24
C VAL A 370 0.74 -10.04 6.17
N ASN A 371 0.57 -8.72 6.07
CA ASN A 371 -0.35 -7.97 6.91
C ASN A 371 -1.82 -8.35 6.67
N GLU A 372 -2.25 -8.45 5.41
CA GLU A 372 -3.62 -8.86 5.06
C GLU A 372 -3.94 -10.27 5.55
N ILE A 373 -3.01 -11.22 5.39
CA ILE A 373 -3.22 -12.58 5.89
C ILE A 373 -3.28 -12.59 7.43
N GLN A 374 -2.38 -11.88 8.10
CA GLN A 374 -2.40 -11.75 9.55
C GLN A 374 -3.69 -11.13 10.06
N GLU A 375 -4.23 -10.13 9.37
CA GLU A 375 -5.51 -9.52 9.73
C GLU A 375 -6.63 -10.55 9.73
N VAL A 376 -6.73 -11.38 8.68
CA VAL A 376 -7.74 -12.44 8.60
C VAL A 376 -7.63 -13.42 9.77
N TYR A 377 -6.42 -13.85 10.14
CA TYR A 377 -6.22 -14.77 11.26
C TYR A 377 -6.49 -14.11 12.62
N ARG A 378 -6.05 -12.87 12.81
CA ARG A 378 -6.29 -12.10 14.04
C ARG A 378 -7.79 -11.84 14.30
N LEU A 379 -8.57 -11.52 13.25
CA LEU A 379 -10.02 -11.38 13.34
C LEU A 379 -10.72 -12.66 13.83
N GLN A 380 -10.12 -13.82 13.59
CA GLN A 380 -10.59 -15.11 14.08
C GLN A 380 -10.00 -15.52 15.46
N GLY A 381 -9.19 -14.62 16.07
CA GLY A 381 -8.55 -14.89 17.35
C GLY A 381 -7.36 -15.86 17.27
N VAL A 382 -6.90 -16.18 16.06
CA VAL A 382 -5.76 -17.07 15.84
C VAL A 382 -4.47 -16.26 15.77
N LYS A 383 -3.45 -16.68 16.52
CA LYS A 383 -2.14 -16.04 16.57
C LYS A 383 -1.11 -16.94 15.89
N ILE A 384 -0.59 -16.49 14.74
CA ILE A 384 0.49 -17.16 14.00
C ILE A 384 1.69 -16.21 13.93
N ASN A 385 2.90 -16.74 14.05
CA ASN A 385 4.10 -15.93 13.92
C ASN A 385 4.33 -15.55 12.46
N ASP A 386 4.68 -14.29 12.21
CA ASP A 386 4.88 -13.72 10.86
C ASP A 386 5.89 -14.50 10.01
N LYS A 387 6.93 -15.08 10.63
CA LYS A 387 7.95 -15.86 9.91
C LYS A 387 7.39 -16.99 9.05
N HIS A 388 6.27 -17.60 9.45
CA HIS A 388 5.63 -18.66 8.69
C HIS A 388 5.03 -18.13 7.38
N PHE A 389 4.40 -16.96 7.44
CA PHE A 389 3.91 -16.27 6.22
C PHE A 389 5.07 -15.77 5.37
N GLU A 390 6.09 -15.20 6.00
CA GLU A 390 7.28 -14.70 5.29
C GLU A 390 7.99 -15.80 4.48
N VAL A 391 8.09 -17.02 5.02
CA VAL A 391 8.66 -18.17 4.30
C VAL A 391 7.88 -18.45 3.01
N ILE A 392 6.55 -18.45 3.08
CA ILE A 392 5.69 -18.72 1.92
C ILE A 392 5.76 -17.57 0.91
N VAL A 393 5.60 -16.32 1.38
CA VAL A 393 5.62 -15.13 0.51
C VAL A 393 6.97 -15.00 -0.20
N ARG A 394 8.08 -15.31 0.48
CA ARG A 394 9.39 -15.36 -0.15
C ARG A 394 9.44 -16.34 -1.32
N GLN A 395 8.83 -17.54 -1.18
CA GLN A 395 8.76 -18.51 -2.28
C GLN A 395 7.93 -18.01 -3.46
N MET A 396 6.87 -17.25 -3.21
CA MET A 396 6.03 -16.64 -4.25
C MET A 396 6.80 -15.63 -5.12
N MET A 397 7.88 -15.05 -4.60
CA MET A 397 8.64 -13.99 -5.25
C MET A 397 10.10 -14.37 -5.58
N LEU A 398 10.43 -15.65 -5.62
CA LEU A 398 11.78 -16.12 -5.96
C LEU A 398 12.17 -15.90 -7.42
N LYS A 399 11.19 -15.85 -8.31
CA LYS A 399 11.42 -15.72 -9.76
C LYS A 399 11.22 -14.28 -10.23
N ALA A 400 11.90 -13.97 -11.33
CA ALA A 400 11.70 -12.75 -12.09
C ALA A 400 11.48 -13.11 -13.57
N GLN A 401 10.77 -12.26 -14.28
CA GLN A 401 10.54 -12.39 -15.71
C GLN A 401 11.55 -11.57 -16.48
N ILE A 402 12.20 -12.18 -17.45
CA ILE A 402 13.14 -11.50 -18.33
C ILE A 402 12.36 -10.58 -19.28
N ILE A 403 12.73 -9.30 -19.32
CA ILE A 403 12.20 -8.33 -20.29
C ILE A 403 13.08 -8.34 -21.52
N GLU A 404 14.37 -8.07 -21.33
CA GLU A 404 15.38 -8.06 -22.37
C GLU A 404 16.46 -9.08 -22.02
N SER A 405 16.77 -9.98 -22.94
CA SER A 405 17.75 -11.03 -22.70
C SER A 405 19.19 -10.51 -22.68
N GLY A 406 19.44 -9.33 -23.26
CA GLY A 406 20.81 -8.84 -23.46
C GLY A 406 21.68 -9.88 -24.18
N ASP A 407 22.93 -10.02 -23.71
CA ASP A 407 23.86 -11.04 -24.23
C ASP A 407 23.92 -12.30 -23.34
N THR A 408 22.88 -12.51 -22.49
CA THR A 408 22.75 -13.71 -21.68
C THR A 408 22.14 -14.87 -22.47
N ARG A 409 22.16 -16.06 -21.88
CA ARG A 409 21.54 -17.28 -22.44
C ARG A 409 20.01 -17.35 -22.27
N PHE A 410 19.40 -16.33 -21.64
CA PHE A 410 17.99 -16.35 -21.32
C PHE A 410 17.13 -15.91 -22.50
N LEU A 411 15.86 -16.31 -22.49
CA LEU A 411 14.87 -15.89 -23.47
C LEU A 411 13.97 -14.80 -22.89
N GLU A 412 13.55 -13.88 -23.73
CA GLU A 412 12.55 -12.88 -23.34
C GLU A 412 11.24 -13.53 -22.91
N GLY A 413 10.64 -12.99 -21.85
CA GLY A 413 9.43 -13.56 -21.25
C GLY A 413 9.65 -14.80 -20.37
N GLN A 414 10.86 -15.35 -20.29
CA GLN A 414 11.16 -16.51 -19.45
C GLN A 414 11.15 -16.14 -17.97
N SER A 415 10.55 -17.03 -17.14
CA SER A 415 10.56 -16.88 -15.66
C SER A 415 11.74 -17.64 -15.08
N ILE A 416 12.70 -16.93 -14.50
CA ILE A 416 13.96 -17.49 -13.99
C ILE A 416 14.15 -17.09 -12.52
N HIS A 417 14.89 -17.90 -11.79
CA HIS A 417 15.24 -17.58 -10.41
C HIS A 417 16.12 -16.33 -10.35
N LYS A 418 15.81 -15.38 -9.45
CA LYS A 418 16.54 -14.11 -9.31
C LYS A 418 18.05 -14.30 -9.16
N ALA A 419 18.48 -15.30 -8.38
CA ALA A 419 19.89 -15.58 -8.18
C ALA A 419 20.59 -16.01 -9.47
N ASP A 420 19.92 -16.77 -10.35
CA ASP A 420 20.50 -17.23 -11.62
C ASP A 420 20.67 -16.06 -12.59
N ILE A 421 19.77 -15.09 -12.56
CA ILE A 421 19.87 -13.85 -13.36
C ILE A 421 21.04 -13.00 -12.87
N MET A 422 21.15 -12.81 -11.55
CA MET A 422 22.29 -12.07 -10.98
C MET A 422 23.62 -12.73 -11.31
N GLU A 423 23.73 -14.05 -11.13
CA GLU A 423 24.96 -14.82 -11.47
C GLU A 423 25.33 -14.70 -12.93
N ALA A 424 24.34 -14.77 -13.83
CA ALA A 424 24.58 -14.61 -15.26
C ALA A 424 25.02 -13.17 -15.63
N ASN A 425 24.39 -12.16 -15.01
CA ASN A 425 24.78 -10.77 -15.21
C ASN A 425 26.17 -10.47 -14.63
N ASP A 426 26.49 -11.01 -13.46
CA ASP A 426 27.82 -10.88 -12.85
C ASP A 426 28.90 -11.55 -13.72
N ALA A 427 28.58 -12.67 -14.36
CA ALA A 427 29.50 -13.34 -15.29
C ALA A 427 29.77 -12.53 -16.57
N LEU A 428 28.87 -11.63 -16.96
CA LEU A 428 29.05 -10.72 -18.09
C LEU A 428 29.86 -9.47 -17.73
N TYR A 429 30.05 -9.20 -16.44
CA TYR A 429 30.80 -8.03 -15.99
C TYR A 429 32.24 -8.08 -16.49
N GLY A 430 32.68 -7.03 -17.23
CA GLY A 430 34.01 -6.99 -17.87
C GLY A 430 34.16 -7.89 -19.09
N MET A 431 33.06 -8.42 -19.64
CA MET A 431 33.08 -9.15 -20.91
C MET A 431 32.69 -8.22 -22.07
N MET A 432 33.21 -8.54 -23.24
CA MET A 432 32.95 -7.83 -24.50
C MET A 432 32.24 -8.76 -25.48
N PHE A 433 31.24 -8.24 -26.16
CA PHE A 433 30.50 -8.92 -27.21
C PHE A 433 31.08 -8.55 -28.56
N VAL A 434 31.56 -9.55 -29.32
CA VAL A 434 32.14 -9.35 -30.62
C VAL A 434 31.07 -9.04 -31.67
N LYS A 435 31.05 -7.79 -32.17
CA LYS A 435 30.16 -7.36 -33.27
C LYS A 435 30.66 -7.88 -34.63
N GLU A 436 31.93 -7.66 -34.89
CA GLU A 436 32.59 -8.10 -36.12
C GLU A 436 33.94 -8.70 -35.76
N ALA A 437 34.22 -9.88 -36.33
CA ALA A 437 35.40 -10.64 -36.01
C ALA A 437 36.66 -10.12 -36.79
N GLY A 438 36.50 -9.22 -37.79
CA GLY A 438 37.57 -8.81 -38.65
C GLY A 438 38.29 -10.03 -39.28
N ASP A 439 39.63 -9.99 -39.34
CA ASP A 439 40.44 -11.09 -39.81
C ASP A 439 40.93 -12.02 -38.70
N SER A 440 40.29 -12.03 -37.55
CA SER A 440 40.65 -12.93 -36.45
C SER A 440 40.29 -14.38 -36.77
N ALA A 441 41.28 -15.28 -36.58
CA ALA A 441 41.07 -16.72 -36.68
C ALA A 441 40.49 -17.34 -35.38
N GLU A 442 40.65 -16.66 -34.24
CA GLU A 442 40.27 -17.17 -32.90
C GLU A 442 38.94 -16.70 -32.44
N LEU A 443 38.47 -15.51 -32.83
CA LEU A 443 37.24 -14.87 -32.36
C LEU A 443 36.16 -14.91 -33.45
N LYS A 444 34.94 -15.19 -33.04
CA LYS A 444 33.78 -15.26 -33.96
C LYS A 444 32.75 -14.16 -33.61
N LYS A 445 32.02 -13.71 -34.60
CA LYS A 445 30.87 -12.81 -34.41
C LYS A 445 29.88 -13.41 -33.46
N GLY A 446 29.39 -12.60 -32.48
CA GLY A 446 28.46 -13.02 -31.46
C GLY A 446 29.10 -13.72 -30.24
N GLN A 447 30.42 -13.80 -30.16
CA GLN A 447 31.12 -14.43 -29.04
C GLN A 447 31.37 -13.44 -27.91
N LEU A 448 31.20 -13.91 -26.65
CA LEU A 448 31.60 -13.18 -25.45
C LEU A 448 33.08 -13.46 -25.14
N VAL A 449 33.85 -12.41 -24.95
CA VAL A 449 35.28 -12.49 -24.67
C VAL A 449 35.70 -11.52 -23.58
N SER A 450 36.69 -11.86 -22.79
CA SER A 450 37.23 -10.93 -21.79
C SER A 450 37.99 -9.78 -22.49
N VAL A 451 37.97 -8.61 -21.86
CA VAL A 451 38.68 -7.41 -22.32
C VAL A 451 40.16 -7.71 -22.59
N ARG A 452 40.79 -8.52 -21.76
CA ARG A 452 42.20 -8.93 -21.91
C ARG A 452 42.41 -9.71 -23.20
N ARG A 453 41.61 -10.76 -23.46
CA ARG A 453 41.71 -11.60 -24.64
C ARG A 453 41.46 -10.80 -25.93
N LEU A 454 40.50 -9.88 -25.92
CA LEU A 454 40.24 -8.98 -27.02
C LEU A 454 41.44 -8.06 -27.33
N ARG A 455 42.07 -7.49 -26.31
CA ARG A 455 43.27 -6.66 -26.46
C ARG A 455 44.45 -7.45 -27.01
N ASP A 456 44.67 -8.66 -26.52
CA ASP A 456 45.77 -9.53 -26.98
C ASP A 456 45.58 -9.88 -28.44
N GLU A 457 44.37 -10.25 -28.86
CA GLU A 457 44.05 -10.57 -30.23
C GLU A 457 44.17 -9.35 -31.15
N ASN A 458 43.60 -8.21 -30.78
CA ASN A 458 43.74 -6.98 -31.55
C ASN A 458 45.18 -6.51 -31.63
N SER A 459 46.02 -6.77 -30.65
CA SER A 459 47.45 -6.48 -30.72
C SER A 459 48.20 -7.38 -31.70
N LYS A 460 47.79 -8.66 -31.83
CA LYS A 460 48.34 -9.58 -32.88
C LYS A 460 47.92 -9.12 -34.26
N LEU A 461 46.62 -8.88 -34.48
CA LEU A 461 46.09 -8.43 -35.78
C LEU A 461 46.72 -7.11 -36.22
N LYS A 462 46.95 -6.17 -35.29
CA LYS A 462 47.63 -4.90 -35.58
C LYS A 462 49.08 -5.08 -36.04
N ARG A 463 49.82 -6.09 -35.52
CA ARG A 463 51.20 -6.41 -35.95
C ARG A 463 51.24 -7.06 -37.33
N GLU A 464 50.13 -7.69 -37.73
CA GLU A 464 49.98 -8.36 -39.02
C GLU A 464 49.29 -7.50 -40.07
N ASP A 465 49.01 -6.20 -39.79
CA ASP A 465 48.29 -5.25 -40.65
C ASP A 465 46.92 -5.78 -41.12
N LYS A 466 46.22 -6.52 -40.25
CA LYS A 466 44.89 -7.09 -40.46
C LYS A 466 43.78 -6.24 -39.83
N THR A 467 42.56 -6.47 -40.29
CA THR A 467 41.36 -5.80 -39.73
C THR A 467 41.13 -6.23 -38.27
N LEU A 468 40.91 -5.24 -37.41
CA LEU A 468 40.72 -5.45 -35.96
C LEU A 468 39.34 -6.00 -35.68
N VAL A 469 39.22 -6.68 -34.54
CA VAL A 469 37.94 -7.14 -34.01
C VAL A 469 37.20 -5.97 -33.40
N GLU A 470 35.97 -5.72 -33.87
CA GLU A 470 35.05 -4.76 -33.25
C GLU A 470 34.19 -5.43 -32.18
N ALA A 471 34.20 -4.87 -31.01
CA ALA A 471 33.41 -5.38 -29.89
C ALA A 471 32.76 -4.24 -29.10
N ARG A 472 31.63 -4.52 -28.46
CA ARG A 472 30.97 -3.65 -27.50
C ARG A 472 30.98 -4.30 -26.10
N GLU A 473 30.71 -3.55 -25.08
CA GLU A 473 30.44 -4.12 -23.74
C GLU A 473 29.24 -5.06 -23.80
N ALA A 474 29.35 -6.17 -23.08
CA ALA A 474 28.24 -7.13 -22.94
C ALA A 474 27.09 -6.50 -22.18
N MET A 475 25.88 -6.66 -22.72
CA MET A 475 24.65 -6.13 -22.12
C MET A 475 24.06 -7.17 -21.16
N PRO A 476 23.83 -6.80 -19.89
CA PRO A 476 23.15 -7.69 -18.93
C PRO A 476 21.68 -7.86 -19.30
N ALA A 477 21.08 -8.96 -18.83
CA ALA A 477 19.64 -9.16 -18.91
C ALA A 477 18.90 -8.22 -17.95
N THR A 478 17.81 -7.62 -18.42
CA THR A 478 16.88 -6.86 -17.60
C THR A 478 15.69 -7.74 -17.21
N SER A 479 15.22 -7.61 -15.98
CA SER A 479 14.12 -8.44 -15.47
C SER A 479 13.20 -7.65 -14.53
N THR A 480 11.92 -8.02 -14.49
CA THR A 480 10.96 -7.54 -13.51
C THR A 480 10.68 -8.62 -12.46
N PRO A 481 10.49 -8.22 -11.20
CA PRO A 481 10.06 -9.16 -10.17
C PRO A 481 8.69 -9.74 -10.52
N LEU A 482 8.53 -11.04 -10.30
CA LEU A 482 7.29 -11.77 -10.60
C LEU A 482 6.69 -12.28 -9.30
N LEU A 483 5.41 -11.99 -9.07
CA LEU A 483 4.61 -12.56 -8.00
C LEU A 483 3.85 -13.78 -8.55
N GLN A 484 4.10 -14.95 -7.98
CA GLN A 484 3.45 -16.21 -8.37
C GLN A 484 2.63 -16.76 -7.22
N GLY A 485 1.43 -17.28 -7.51
CA GLY A 485 0.67 -18.04 -6.53
C GLY A 485 1.42 -19.30 -6.07
N ILE A 486 1.13 -19.75 -4.86
CA ILE A 486 1.81 -20.91 -4.24
C ILE A 486 1.71 -22.18 -5.07
N THR A 487 0.56 -22.43 -5.67
CA THR A 487 0.34 -23.61 -6.54
C THR A 487 1.28 -23.57 -7.75
N ARG A 488 1.36 -22.43 -8.43
CA ARG A 488 2.26 -22.27 -9.58
C ARG A 488 3.72 -22.32 -9.17
N ALA A 489 4.06 -21.69 -8.05
CA ALA A 489 5.42 -21.68 -7.52
C ALA A 489 5.89 -23.11 -7.16
N SER A 490 5.02 -23.92 -6.53
CA SER A 490 5.33 -25.30 -6.16
C SER A 490 5.49 -26.25 -7.36
N LEU A 491 4.63 -26.13 -8.37
CA LEU A 491 4.72 -26.94 -9.59
C LEU A 491 5.94 -26.63 -10.46
N GLN A 492 6.49 -25.45 -10.33
CA GLN A 492 7.69 -25.02 -11.08
C GLN A 492 9.00 -25.18 -10.31
N THR A 493 8.97 -25.65 -9.08
CA THR A 493 10.18 -26.03 -8.35
C THR A 493 10.76 -27.29 -8.97
N GLN A 494 12.01 -27.23 -9.39
CA GLN A 494 12.77 -28.44 -9.72
C GLN A 494 13.09 -29.13 -8.40
N SER A 495 12.49 -30.28 -8.16
CA SER A 495 12.78 -31.17 -7.04
C SER A 495 14.17 -31.81 -7.19
#